data_fbeae08ac892d594de49d45a3fca5e49
#
_entry.id   fbeae08ac892d594de49d45a3fca5e49
#
_cell.length_a   1.000
_cell.length_b   1.000
_cell.length_c   1.000
_cell.angle_alpha   90.00
_cell.angle_beta   90.00
_cell.angle_gamma   90.00
#
_symmetry.space_group_name_H-M   'P 1'
#
loop_
_entity.id
_entity.type
_entity.pdbx_description
1 polymer ?
#
loop_
_entity_poly.entity_id
_entity_poly.type
_entity_poly.pdbx_seq_one_letter_code
_entity_poly.pdbx_strand_id
1 'polypeptide(L)'
;MTFFRLGFFEGLCLAAGFLTSFAVQASDTPVAVVNGVSIAARWMDRNIQANVAQGQKDTPELRAALKQELVARELMAQEAQKRGLDKLPATQDALMAMRQNLLIELVLNDEFTKTPIAEADLKAEYERQVKALKSAGELQQYQISTIVVSSEADARSVMTSLRADQAFDALAKSRSMDPSKDKGGELGWFLPEQIAPAISNVVVNLAPGAVSAAPIQVGPYWHVVKLTAKRPYQVPGFDESKNLVQAAVVQNRRAAFFKKLSDAAVVK
;
A
#
# COMPACT_ATOMS: atom_id res chain seq x y z
N MET A 1 -46.37 72.67 16.21
CA MET A 1 -45.83 72.64 17.59
C MET A 1 -44.57 71.80 17.53
N THR A 2 -43.47 72.48 17.30
CA THR A 2 -42.46 72.94 18.30
C THR A 2 -41.81 71.82 19.08
N PHE A 3 -40.59 71.60 18.97
CA PHE A 3 -39.25 72.01 19.36
C PHE A 3 -38.28 70.81 19.23
N PHE A 4 -37.17 70.86 18.50
CA PHE A 4 -35.83 71.37 18.83
C PHE A 4 -35.05 70.57 19.88
N ARG A 5 -33.94 69.95 19.52
CA ARG A 5 -32.51 70.13 19.86
C ARG A 5 -31.72 68.83 19.69
N LEU A 6 -30.77 68.84 18.83
CA LEU A 6 -29.30 69.10 18.99
C LEU A 6 -28.61 68.27 20.08
N GLY A 7 -27.64 67.46 19.60
CA GLY A 7 -26.37 67.35 20.28
C GLY A 7 -25.88 65.91 20.41
N PHE A 8 -24.92 65.54 19.85
CA PHE A 8 -23.50 65.45 20.17
C PHE A 8 -22.81 64.35 19.30
N PHE A 9 -21.81 64.81 18.66
CA PHE A 9 -20.74 64.00 18.06
C PHE A 9 -19.95 63.32 19.16
N GLU A 10 -19.83 62.01 19.12
CA GLU A 10 -18.67 61.31 19.70
C GLU A 10 -18.12 60.29 18.69
N GLY A 11 -16.89 60.57 18.29
CA GLY A 11 -16.13 59.84 17.36
C GLY A 11 -15.69 58.48 17.94
N LEU A 12 -16.06 57.42 17.28
CA LEU A 12 -15.47 56.10 17.54
C LEU A 12 -14.33 55.88 16.55
N CYS A 13 -13.10 56.09 17.02
CA CYS A 13 -11.88 55.71 16.31
C CYS A 13 -11.85 54.20 16.14
N LEU A 14 -12.21 53.74 14.95
CA LEU A 14 -11.90 52.37 14.49
C LEU A 14 -10.38 52.27 14.25
N ALA A 15 -9.66 51.78 15.25
CA ALA A 15 -8.28 51.33 15.09
C ALA A 15 -8.29 50.13 14.17
N ALA A 16 -8.07 50.37 12.87
CA ALA A 16 -7.75 49.32 11.93
C ALA A 16 -6.40 48.70 12.31
N GLY A 17 -6.45 47.60 13.07
CA GLY A 17 -5.29 46.78 13.34
C GLY A 17 -4.80 46.15 12.00
N PHE A 18 -3.77 46.74 11.43
CA PHE A 18 -3.00 46.15 10.39
C PHE A 18 -2.35 44.89 10.96
N LEU A 19 -2.96 43.72 10.75
CA LEU A 19 -2.29 42.41 10.84
C LEU A 19 -1.28 42.38 9.68
N THR A 20 -0.09 42.88 9.94
CA THR A 20 1.07 42.59 9.06
C THR A 20 1.35 41.12 9.14
N SER A 21 0.80 40.38 8.18
CA SER A 21 1.26 39.05 7.87
C SER A 21 2.73 39.17 7.47
N PHE A 22 3.63 38.82 8.39
CA PHE A 22 5.01 38.56 8.06
C PHE A 22 5.02 37.35 7.16
N ALA A 23 4.89 37.57 5.86
CA ALA A 23 5.35 36.59 4.88
C ALA A 23 6.84 36.44 5.15
N VAL A 24 7.25 35.29 5.69
CA VAL A 24 8.65 34.89 5.70
C VAL A 24 9.02 34.75 4.22
N GLN A 25 9.58 35.83 3.67
CA GLN A 25 10.25 35.78 2.39
C GLN A 25 11.44 34.83 2.57
N ALA A 26 11.31 33.63 2.03
CA ALA A 26 12.47 32.76 1.85
C ALA A 26 13.55 33.60 1.16
N SER A 27 14.72 33.72 1.77
CA SER A 27 15.81 34.53 1.23
C SER A 27 16.13 34.00 -0.17
N ASP A 28 15.97 34.83 -1.19
CA ASP A 28 16.31 34.51 -2.60
C ASP A 28 17.83 34.33 -2.83
N THR A 29 18.61 34.46 -1.76
CA THR A 29 20.07 34.29 -1.83
C THR A 29 20.43 32.83 -2.08
N PRO A 30 21.08 32.50 -3.20
CA PRO A 30 21.43 31.12 -3.50
C PRO A 30 22.45 30.56 -2.49
N VAL A 31 22.38 29.28 -2.21
CA VAL A 31 23.34 28.54 -1.36
C VAL A 31 24.75 28.62 -1.95
N ALA A 32 24.85 28.52 -3.27
CA ALA A 32 26.07 28.65 -4.05
C ALA A 32 25.74 28.95 -5.52
N VAL A 33 26.72 29.40 -6.28
CA VAL A 33 26.67 29.50 -7.74
C VAL A 33 27.76 28.62 -8.31
N VAL A 34 27.41 27.66 -9.18
CA VAL A 34 28.35 26.71 -9.77
C VAL A 34 28.34 26.88 -11.28
N ASN A 35 29.44 27.37 -11.85
CA ASN A 35 29.57 27.63 -13.30
C ASN A 35 28.41 28.50 -13.84
N GLY A 36 27.97 29.50 -13.06
CA GLY A 36 26.87 30.40 -13.42
C GLY A 36 25.47 29.88 -13.06
N VAL A 37 25.29 28.63 -12.60
CA VAL A 37 24.04 28.06 -12.17
C VAL A 37 23.86 28.25 -10.67
N SER A 38 22.76 28.90 -10.28
CA SER A 38 22.43 29.17 -8.88
C SER A 38 21.75 27.97 -8.22
N ILE A 39 22.27 27.54 -7.07
CA ILE A 39 21.62 26.54 -6.21
C ILE A 39 20.69 27.26 -5.26
N ALA A 40 19.38 27.11 -5.45
CA ALA A 40 18.36 27.82 -4.67
C ALA A 40 18.37 27.42 -3.18
N ALA A 41 18.15 28.38 -2.29
CA ALA A 41 18.14 28.20 -0.83
C ALA A 41 17.13 27.10 -0.38
N ARG A 42 15.98 26.97 -1.03
CA ARG A 42 14.98 25.91 -0.75
C ARG A 42 15.54 24.50 -0.78
N TRP A 43 16.61 24.23 -1.53
CA TRP A 43 17.26 22.91 -1.54
C TRP A 43 18.02 22.65 -0.24
N MET A 44 18.68 23.67 0.31
CA MET A 44 19.32 23.61 1.61
C MET A 44 18.27 23.36 2.71
N ASP A 45 17.22 24.15 2.71
CA ASP A 45 16.16 24.06 3.73
C ASP A 45 15.50 22.68 3.72
N ARG A 46 15.20 22.14 2.53
CA ARG A 46 14.64 20.79 2.39
C ARG A 46 15.57 19.70 2.93
N ASN A 47 16.87 19.79 2.63
CA ASN A 47 17.86 18.83 3.13
C ASN A 47 18.03 18.95 4.65
N ILE A 48 18.04 20.17 5.21
CA ILE A 48 18.06 20.36 6.67
C ILE A 48 16.82 19.73 7.31
N GLN A 49 15.63 20.03 6.80
CA GLN A 49 14.37 19.46 7.33
C GLN A 49 14.41 17.92 7.30
N ALA A 50 14.91 17.30 6.22
CA ALA A 50 15.02 15.85 6.12
C ALA A 50 15.99 15.28 7.17
N ASN A 51 17.13 15.93 7.41
CA ASN A 51 18.11 15.50 8.42
C ASN A 51 17.57 15.70 9.85
N VAL A 52 16.88 16.82 10.10
CA VAL A 52 16.23 17.09 11.42
C VAL A 52 15.15 16.05 11.70
N ALA A 53 14.35 15.67 10.70
CA ALA A 53 13.34 14.60 10.85
C ALA A 53 13.95 13.22 11.18
N GLN A 54 15.24 13.01 10.86
CA GLN A 54 16.03 11.83 11.23
C GLN A 54 16.77 11.97 12.58
N GLY A 55 16.50 13.05 13.34
CA GLY A 55 17.08 13.28 14.66
C GLY A 55 18.41 14.03 14.66
N GLN A 56 18.90 14.53 13.53
CA GLN A 56 20.10 15.36 13.49
C GLN A 56 19.76 16.80 13.94
N LYS A 57 20.76 17.50 14.46
CA LYS A 57 20.62 18.91 14.81
C LYS A 57 21.07 19.78 13.64
N ASP A 58 20.34 20.88 13.42
CA ASP A 58 20.76 21.93 12.47
C ASP A 58 21.97 22.67 13.05
N THR A 59 23.16 22.37 12.53
CA THR A 59 24.42 22.98 12.98
C THR A 59 25.16 23.59 11.78
N PRO A 60 26.09 24.54 12.02
CA PRO A 60 26.92 25.11 10.97
C PRO A 60 27.69 24.04 10.18
N GLU A 61 28.14 22.96 10.84
CA GLU A 61 28.87 21.86 10.23
C GLU A 61 27.99 21.05 9.28
N LEU A 62 26.74 20.75 9.72
CA LEU A 62 25.74 20.08 8.86
C LEU A 62 25.44 20.95 7.62
N ARG A 63 25.21 22.25 7.81
CA ARG A 63 24.96 23.19 6.70
C ARG A 63 26.14 23.26 5.74
N ALA A 64 27.37 23.24 6.24
CA ALA A 64 28.58 23.22 5.40
C ALA A 64 28.68 21.93 4.59
N ALA A 65 28.44 20.78 5.21
CA ALA A 65 28.44 19.48 4.53
C ALA A 65 27.34 19.39 3.45
N LEU A 66 26.12 19.82 3.76
CA LEU A 66 25.01 19.87 2.81
C LEU A 66 25.28 20.82 1.64
N LYS A 67 25.93 21.95 1.88
CA LYS A 67 26.35 22.85 0.80
C LYS A 67 27.33 22.17 -0.14
N GLN A 68 28.33 21.47 0.40
CA GLN A 68 29.30 20.72 -0.44
C GLN A 68 28.59 19.63 -1.25
N GLU A 69 27.65 18.90 -0.65
CA GLU A 69 26.86 17.88 -1.35
C GLU A 69 26.04 18.49 -2.50
N LEU A 70 25.35 19.61 -2.25
CA LEU A 70 24.56 20.29 -3.28
C LEU A 70 25.45 20.79 -4.44
N VAL A 71 26.63 21.31 -4.15
CA VAL A 71 27.62 21.73 -5.16
C VAL A 71 28.09 20.50 -5.96
N ALA A 72 28.43 19.40 -5.30
CA ALA A 72 28.83 18.17 -5.97
C ALA A 72 27.76 17.61 -6.90
N ARG A 73 26.50 17.60 -6.45
CA ARG A 73 25.34 17.20 -7.28
C ARG A 73 25.21 18.06 -8.53
N GLU A 74 25.33 19.38 -8.40
CA GLU A 74 25.24 20.29 -9.53
C GLU A 74 26.38 20.06 -10.53
N LEU A 75 27.61 19.88 -10.06
CA LEU A 75 28.78 19.58 -10.91
C LEU A 75 28.59 18.28 -11.70
N MET A 76 28.10 17.23 -11.05
CA MET A 76 27.81 15.94 -11.69
C MET A 76 26.68 16.05 -12.73
N ALA A 77 25.63 16.84 -12.43
CA ALA A 77 24.55 17.08 -13.36
C ALA A 77 25.01 17.83 -14.61
N GLN A 78 25.86 18.87 -14.44
CA GLN A 78 26.47 19.60 -15.55
C GLN A 78 27.37 18.72 -16.40
N GLU A 79 28.17 17.84 -15.77
CA GLU A 79 29.02 16.90 -16.51
C GLU A 79 28.17 15.88 -17.29
N ALA A 80 27.07 15.40 -16.73
CA ALA A 80 26.15 14.53 -17.45
C ALA A 80 25.51 15.22 -18.67
N GLN A 81 25.12 16.49 -18.54
CA GLN A 81 24.61 17.31 -19.64
C GLN A 81 25.68 17.56 -20.71
N LYS A 82 26.89 17.89 -20.29
CA LYS A 82 28.04 18.08 -21.20
C LYS A 82 28.33 16.83 -22.02
N ARG A 83 28.16 15.64 -21.44
CA ARG A 83 28.27 14.34 -22.13
C ARG A 83 27.04 13.98 -22.95
N GLY A 84 25.98 14.76 -22.90
CA GLY A 84 24.72 14.49 -23.61
C GLY A 84 23.92 13.30 -23.04
N LEU A 85 24.23 12.86 -21.80
CA LEU A 85 23.54 11.71 -21.17
C LEU A 85 22.06 12.01 -20.89
N ASP A 86 21.73 13.26 -20.65
CA ASP A 86 20.36 13.76 -20.51
C ASP A 86 19.53 13.66 -21.79
N LYS A 87 20.18 13.63 -22.97
CA LYS A 87 19.54 13.58 -24.30
C LYS A 87 19.35 12.16 -24.82
N LEU A 88 19.87 11.15 -24.15
CA LEU A 88 19.69 9.76 -24.56
C LEU A 88 18.20 9.38 -24.50
N PRO A 89 17.66 8.67 -25.50
CA PRO A 89 16.25 8.27 -25.52
C PRO A 89 15.81 7.57 -24.23
N ALA A 90 16.59 6.61 -23.75
CA ALA A 90 16.30 5.91 -22.50
C ALA A 90 16.25 6.85 -21.27
N THR A 91 17.10 7.89 -21.23
CA THR A 91 17.09 8.89 -20.16
C THR A 91 15.85 9.77 -20.26
N GLN A 92 15.48 10.20 -21.46
CA GLN A 92 14.27 10.99 -21.68
C GLN A 92 12.99 10.19 -21.30
N ASP A 93 12.92 8.92 -21.69
CA ASP A 93 11.82 8.03 -21.30
C ASP A 93 11.73 7.87 -19.76
N ALA A 94 12.88 7.70 -19.09
CA ALA A 94 12.93 7.61 -17.63
C ALA A 94 12.47 8.91 -16.95
N LEU A 95 12.91 10.08 -17.44
CA LEU A 95 12.50 11.38 -16.92
C LEU A 95 11.00 11.62 -17.13
N MET A 96 10.46 11.22 -18.30
CA MET A 96 9.02 11.30 -18.57
C MET A 96 8.23 10.43 -17.61
N ALA A 97 8.64 9.17 -17.40
CA ALA A 97 7.99 8.26 -16.47
C ALA A 97 8.05 8.78 -15.02
N MET A 98 9.18 9.30 -14.56
CA MET A 98 9.31 9.91 -13.23
C MET A 98 8.38 11.10 -13.06
N ARG A 99 8.30 11.98 -14.07
CA ARG A 99 7.38 13.13 -14.05
C ARG A 99 5.92 12.67 -13.99
N GLN A 100 5.53 11.70 -14.80
CA GLN A 100 4.16 11.18 -14.80
C GLN A 100 3.81 10.56 -13.45
N ASN A 101 4.69 9.73 -12.87
CA ASN A 101 4.47 9.12 -11.56
C ASN A 101 4.30 10.18 -10.47
N LEU A 102 5.14 11.21 -10.45
CA LEU A 102 5.00 12.32 -9.49
C LEU A 102 3.67 13.06 -9.66
N LEU A 103 3.25 13.35 -10.90
CA LEU A 103 1.97 14.02 -11.15
C LEU A 103 0.77 13.16 -10.75
N ILE A 104 0.83 11.84 -10.96
CA ILE A 104 -0.19 10.89 -10.51
C ILE A 104 -0.28 10.89 -8.98
N GLU A 105 0.85 10.83 -8.30
CA GLU A 105 0.89 10.90 -6.83
C GLU A 105 0.29 12.21 -6.30
N LEU A 106 0.69 13.34 -6.89
CA LEU A 106 0.21 14.67 -6.49
C LEU A 106 -1.30 14.82 -6.69
N VAL A 107 -1.85 14.39 -7.82
CA VAL A 107 -3.29 14.52 -8.09
C VAL A 107 -4.11 13.60 -7.18
N LEU A 108 -3.63 12.40 -6.88
CA LEU A 108 -4.29 11.50 -5.94
C LEU A 108 -4.26 12.07 -4.52
N ASN A 109 -3.11 12.61 -4.10
CA ASN A 109 -2.99 13.24 -2.78
C ASN A 109 -3.89 14.47 -2.63
N ASP A 110 -3.97 15.31 -3.67
CA ASP A 110 -4.86 16.46 -3.71
C ASP A 110 -6.34 16.04 -3.59
N GLU A 111 -6.75 15.01 -4.35
CA GLU A 111 -8.11 14.46 -4.30
C GLU A 111 -8.46 13.92 -2.91
N PHE A 112 -7.56 13.14 -2.28
CA PHE A 112 -7.79 12.61 -0.93
C PHE A 112 -7.72 13.67 0.17
N THR A 113 -6.96 14.74 -0.05
CA THR A 113 -6.91 15.89 0.88
C THR A 113 -8.20 16.71 0.83
N LYS A 114 -8.74 16.91 -0.37
CA LYS A 114 -10.01 17.64 -0.56
C LYS A 114 -11.23 16.87 -0.10
N THR A 115 -11.18 15.56 -0.21
CA THR A 115 -12.25 14.66 0.20
C THR A 115 -11.72 13.56 1.13
N PRO A 116 -11.47 13.88 2.42
CA PRO A 116 -10.97 12.90 3.38
C PRO A 116 -11.92 11.70 3.51
N ILE A 117 -11.35 10.52 3.77
CA ILE A 117 -12.15 9.33 4.06
C ILE A 117 -12.73 9.46 5.47
N ALA A 118 -14.05 9.58 5.57
CA ALA A 118 -14.74 9.61 6.85
C ALA A 118 -14.93 8.20 7.42
N GLU A 119 -15.08 8.08 8.73
CA GLU A 119 -15.38 6.79 9.37
C GLU A 119 -16.70 6.20 8.86
N ALA A 120 -17.67 7.04 8.50
CA ALA A 120 -18.91 6.62 7.88
C ALA A 120 -18.70 5.87 6.55
N ASP A 121 -17.74 6.32 5.73
CA ASP A 121 -17.38 5.64 4.47
C ASP A 121 -16.80 4.24 4.75
N LEU A 122 -15.98 4.13 5.80
CA LEU A 122 -15.41 2.84 6.21
C LEU A 122 -16.51 1.89 6.70
N LYS A 123 -17.43 2.37 7.53
CA LYS A 123 -18.56 1.55 8.02
C LYS A 123 -19.47 1.09 6.88
N ALA A 124 -19.80 1.98 5.95
CA ALA A 124 -20.62 1.64 4.78
C ALA A 124 -19.95 0.58 3.91
N GLU A 125 -18.64 0.69 3.68
CA GLU A 125 -17.88 -0.31 2.91
C GLU A 125 -17.82 -1.66 3.65
N TYR A 126 -17.59 -1.65 4.97
CA TYR A 126 -17.63 -2.85 5.79
C TYR A 126 -18.99 -3.56 5.70
N GLU A 127 -20.09 -2.82 5.88
CA GLU A 127 -21.45 -3.36 5.78
C GLU A 127 -21.73 -3.94 4.39
N ARG A 128 -21.25 -3.26 3.33
CA ARG A 128 -21.36 -3.74 1.96
C ARG A 128 -20.63 -5.08 1.77
N GLN A 129 -19.41 -5.20 2.30
CA GLN A 129 -18.62 -6.44 2.23
C GLN A 129 -19.28 -7.56 3.03
N VAL A 130 -19.72 -7.28 4.27
CA VAL A 130 -20.43 -8.25 5.11
C VAL A 130 -21.73 -8.73 4.45
N LYS A 131 -22.49 -7.81 3.83
CA LYS A 131 -23.70 -8.16 3.09
C LYS A 131 -23.41 -9.06 1.89
N ALA A 132 -22.35 -8.76 1.14
CA ALA A 132 -21.94 -9.59 0.01
C ALA A 132 -21.53 -11.01 0.46
N LEU A 133 -20.76 -11.11 1.55
CA LEU A 133 -20.39 -12.40 2.15
C LEU A 133 -21.61 -13.21 2.59
N LYS A 134 -22.55 -12.58 3.30
CA LYS A 134 -23.78 -13.25 3.74
C LYS A 134 -24.67 -13.69 2.58
N SER A 135 -24.67 -12.94 1.48
CA SER A 135 -25.45 -13.29 0.28
C SER A 135 -24.87 -14.48 -0.49
N ALA A 136 -23.59 -14.78 -0.30
CA ALA A 136 -22.93 -15.95 -0.88
C ALA A 136 -23.28 -17.28 -0.19
N GLY A 137 -24.04 -17.22 0.91
CA GLY A 137 -24.46 -18.38 1.71
C GLY A 137 -23.61 -18.55 2.97
N GLU A 138 -23.78 -19.69 3.64
CA GLU A 138 -22.96 -20.04 4.80
C GLU A 138 -21.52 -20.36 4.36
N LEU A 139 -20.64 -19.41 4.57
CA LEU A 139 -19.23 -19.61 4.32
C LEU A 139 -18.62 -20.56 5.36
N GLN A 140 -17.85 -21.52 4.88
CA GLN A 140 -17.14 -22.48 5.72
C GLN A 140 -15.64 -22.21 5.61
N GLN A 141 -14.94 -22.26 6.74
CA GLN A 141 -13.50 -22.36 6.78
C GLN A 141 -13.06 -23.82 6.90
N TYR A 142 -11.96 -24.11 6.24
CA TYR A 142 -11.36 -25.44 6.18
C TYR A 142 -9.95 -25.37 6.77
N GLN A 143 -9.70 -26.20 7.79
CA GLN A 143 -8.35 -26.38 8.33
C GLN A 143 -7.68 -27.51 7.54
N ILE A 144 -6.63 -27.17 6.81
CA ILE A 144 -5.97 -28.11 5.90
C ILE A 144 -4.52 -28.35 6.29
N SER A 145 -4.07 -29.55 6.00
CA SER A 145 -2.66 -29.93 6.04
C SER A 145 -2.25 -30.47 4.66
N THR A 146 -0.99 -30.26 4.26
CA THR A 146 -0.47 -30.69 2.97
C THR A 146 0.88 -31.38 3.08
N ILE A 147 1.09 -32.35 2.19
CA ILE A 147 2.40 -32.90 1.89
C ILE A 147 2.68 -32.57 0.43
N VAL A 148 3.76 -31.85 0.17
CA VAL A 148 4.16 -31.40 -1.16
C VAL A 148 5.40 -32.16 -1.59
N VAL A 149 5.37 -32.71 -2.79
CA VAL A 149 6.49 -33.44 -3.36
C VAL A 149 6.70 -33.09 -4.85
N SER A 150 7.86 -33.41 -5.39
CA SER A 150 8.25 -33.03 -6.76
C SER A 150 7.66 -33.94 -7.87
N SER A 151 7.21 -35.15 -7.54
CA SER A 151 6.70 -36.08 -8.54
C SER A 151 5.38 -36.72 -8.12
N GLU A 152 4.59 -37.13 -9.11
CA GLU A 152 3.38 -37.92 -8.88
C GLU A 152 3.68 -39.27 -8.22
N ALA A 153 4.79 -39.89 -8.58
CA ALA A 153 5.21 -41.17 -8.02
C ALA A 153 5.45 -41.06 -6.51
N ASP A 154 6.12 -39.99 -6.07
CA ASP A 154 6.34 -39.71 -4.64
C ASP A 154 5.03 -39.45 -3.91
N ALA A 155 4.12 -38.68 -4.51
CA ALA A 155 2.81 -38.44 -3.94
C ALA A 155 1.97 -39.71 -3.79
N ARG A 156 1.99 -40.59 -4.79
CA ARG A 156 1.37 -41.93 -4.72
C ARG A 156 2.00 -42.80 -3.63
N SER A 157 3.34 -42.77 -3.47
CA SER A 157 4.05 -43.43 -2.38
C SER A 157 3.61 -42.93 -1.01
N VAL A 158 3.47 -41.60 -0.84
CA VAL A 158 2.92 -41.01 0.39
C VAL A 158 1.51 -41.51 0.67
N MET A 159 0.64 -41.56 -0.32
CA MET A 159 -0.72 -42.08 -0.17
C MET A 159 -0.75 -43.57 0.20
N THR A 160 0.16 -44.36 -0.34
CA THR A 160 0.30 -45.77 0.05
C THR A 160 0.70 -45.91 1.51
N SER A 161 1.65 -45.08 1.98
CA SER A 161 2.04 -45.03 3.39
C SER A 161 0.89 -44.63 4.31
N LEU A 162 0.08 -43.66 3.89
CA LEU A 162 -1.12 -43.23 4.64
C LEU A 162 -2.18 -44.35 4.73
N ARG A 163 -2.36 -45.16 3.66
CA ARG A 163 -3.26 -46.32 3.66
C ARG A 163 -2.76 -47.44 4.55
N ALA A 164 -1.46 -47.47 4.84
CA ALA A 164 -0.83 -48.39 5.79
C ALA A 164 -0.75 -47.79 7.22
N ASP A 165 -1.66 -46.89 7.53
CA ASP A 165 -1.85 -46.23 8.84
C ASP A 165 -0.65 -45.39 9.35
N GLN A 166 0.27 -45.02 8.46
CA GLN A 166 1.31 -44.05 8.87
C GLN A 166 0.71 -42.68 9.10
N ALA A 167 1.15 -42.02 10.16
CA ALA A 167 0.64 -40.73 10.54
C ALA A 167 0.97 -39.62 9.51
N PHE A 168 -0.01 -38.79 9.16
CA PHE A 168 0.14 -37.74 8.16
C PHE A 168 1.25 -36.74 8.52
N ASP A 169 1.32 -36.34 9.78
CA ASP A 169 2.31 -35.38 10.31
C ASP A 169 3.75 -35.97 10.23
N ALA A 170 3.93 -37.24 10.50
CA ALA A 170 5.22 -37.90 10.36
C ALA A 170 5.68 -37.96 8.90
N LEU A 171 4.75 -38.24 7.98
CA LEU A 171 5.04 -38.24 6.54
C LEU A 171 5.31 -36.81 6.05
N ALA A 172 4.58 -35.81 6.53
CA ALA A 172 4.84 -34.42 6.21
C ALA A 172 6.26 -34.03 6.62
N LYS A 173 6.65 -34.31 7.86
CA LYS A 173 8.00 -34.01 8.38
C LYS A 173 9.11 -34.68 7.57
N SER A 174 8.91 -35.91 7.14
CA SER A 174 9.97 -36.69 6.51
C SER A 174 10.03 -36.51 4.98
N ARG A 175 8.92 -36.19 4.32
CA ARG A 175 8.82 -36.22 2.83
C ARG A 175 8.37 -34.94 2.19
N SER A 176 7.74 -34.01 2.94
CA SER A 176 7.24 -32.77 2.36
C SER A 176 8.36 -31.78 2.06
N MET A 177 8.24 -31.11 0.94
CA MET A 177 9.07 -29.98 0.54
C MET A 177 8.49 -28.65 1.05
N ASP A 178 7.25 -28.65 1.55
CA ASP A 178 6.58 -27.45 2.04
C ASP A 178 7.17 -26.98 3.37
N PRO A 179 7.33 -25.66 3.61
CA PRO A 179 7.82 -25.12 4.88
C PRO A 179 6.98 -25.54 6.11
N SER A 180 5.69 -25.89 5.91
CA SER A 180 4.82 -26.37 6.98
C SER A 180 5.18 -27.77 7.50
N LYS A 181 6.10 -28.48 6.86
CA LYS A 181 6.51 -29.85 7.24
C LYS A 181 6.85 -29.98 8.72
N ASP A 182 7.52 -29.00 9.32
CA ASP A 182 7.93 -29.01 10.72
C ASP A 182 6.73 -28.96 11.68
N LYS A 183 5.58 -28.45 11.18
CA LYS A 183 4.28 -28.43 11.87
C LYS A 183 3.37 -29.58 11.41
N GLY A 184 3.94 -30.66 10.86
CA GLY A 184 3.16 -31.80 10.36
C GLY A 184 2.36 -31.48 9.08
N GLY A 185 2.77 -30.47 8.31
CA GLY A 185 2.10 -30.02 7.09
C GLY A 185 0.89 -29.11 7.34
N GLU A 186 0.63 -28.66 8.58
CA GLU A 186 -0.52 -27.83 8.90
C GLU A 186 -0.37 -26.42 8.33
N LEU A 187 -1.36 -25.99 7.54
CA LEU A 187 -1.41 -24.65 6.93
C LEU A 187 -2.34 -23.69 7.68
N GLY A 188 -3.29 -24.20 8.47
CA GLY A 188 -4.28 -23.39 9.20
C GLY A 188 -5.65 -23.36 8.53
N TRP A 189 -6.43 -22.28 8.81
CA TRP A 189 -7.81 -22.09 8.38
C TRP A 189 -7.91 -21.20 7.15
N PHE A 190 -8.63 -21.67 6.13
CA PHE A 190 -8.82 -20.97 4.86
C PHE A 190 -10.27 -20.97 4.43
N LEU A 191 -10.68 -19.92 3.73
CA LEU A 191 -11.87 -19.94 2.88
C LEU A 191 -11.54 -20.64 1.55
N PRO A 192 -12.51 -21.24 0.84
CA PRO A 192 -12.27 -21.94 -0.43
C PRO A 192 -11.53 -21.12 -1.47
N GLU A 193 -11.83 -19.82 -1.58
CA GLU A 193 -11.19 -18.88 -2.51
C GLU A 193 -9.75 -18.51 -2.16
N GLN A 194 -9.30 -18.82 -0.96
CA GLN A 194 -7.91 -18.61 -0.50
C GLN A 194 -7.01 -19.82 -0.81
N ILE A 195 -7.63 -20.93 -1.26
CA ILE A 195 -6.95 -22.17 -1.58
C ILE A 195 -6.83 -22.28 -3.11
N ALA A 196 -5.73 -22.81 -3.60
CA ALA A 196 -5.58 -23.07 -5.03
C ALA A 196 -6.79 -23.88 -5.56
N PRO A 197 -7.42 -23.50 -6.70
CA PRO A 197 -8.68 -24.11 -7.16
C PRO A 197 -8.65 -25.64 -7.25
N ALA A 198 -7.53 -26.22 -7.69
CA ALA A 198 -7.38 -27.66 -7.76
C ALA A 198 -7.48 -28.36 -6.38
N ILE A 199 -6.96 -27.73 -5.34
CA ILE A 199 -7.03 -28.23 -3.96
C ILE A 199 -8.40 -27.91 -3.37
N SER A 200 -8.92 -26.69 -3.56
CA SER A 200 -10.21 -26.23 -3.04
C SER A 200 -11.35 -27.17 -3.48
N ASN A 201 -11.41 -27.51 -4.77
CA ASN A 201 -12.43 -28.42 -5.33
C ASN A 201 -12.43 -29.80 -4.66
N VAL A 202 -11.31 -30.24 -4.13
CA VAL A 202 -11.22 -31.52 -3.39
C VAL A 202 -11.61 -31.31 -1.93
N VAL A 203 -11.02 -30.30 -1.26
CA VAL A 203 -11.16 -30.04 0.17
C VAL A 203 -12.61 -29.81 0.59
N VAL A 204 -13.38 -29.05 -0.20
CA VAL A 204 -14.78 -28.74 0.14
C VAL A 204 -15.67 -29.97 0.21
N ASN A 205 -15.28 -31.06 -0.46
CA ASN A 205 -16.00 -32.33 -0.50
C ASN A 205 -15.43 -33.39 0.47
N LEU A 206 -14.34 -33.10 1.18
CA LEU A 206 -13.77 -34.03 2.16
C LEU A 206 -14.55 -33.99 3.48
N ALA A 207 -14.63 -35.13 4.14
CA ALA A 207 -15.00 -35.22 5.54
C ALA A 207 -13.82 -34.77 6.44
N PRO A 208 -14.06 -34.16 7.61
CA PRO A 208 -13.00 -33.92 8.59
C PRO A 208 -12.21 -35.19 8.90
N GLY A 209 -10.89 -35.10 8.91
CA GLY A 209 -9.94 -36.21 9.06
C GLY A 209 -9.56 -36.91 7.76
N ALA A 210 -10.31 -36.74 6.67
CA ALA A 210 -10.05 -37.41 5.42
C ALA A 210 -8.89 -36.78 4.63
N VAL A 211 -8.24 -37.64 3.82
CA VAL A 211 -7.16 -37.28 2.89
C VAL A 211 -7.69 -37.33 1.46
N SER A 212 -7.13 -36.52 0.57
CA SER A 212 -7.43 -36.54 -0.87
C SER A 212 -7.33 -37.96 -1.45
N ALA A 213 -8.31 -38.36 -2.28
CA ALA A 213 -8.36 -39.67 -2.86
C ALA A 213 -7.24 -39.94 -3.89
N ALA A 214 -6.70 -38.87 -4.47
CA ALA A 214 -5.59 -38.89 -5.44
C ALA A 214 -4.64 -37.72 -5.17
N PRO A 215 -3.39 -37.79 -5.67
CA PRO A 215 -2.50 -36.66 -5.68
C PRO A 215 -3.09 -35.48 -6.50
N ILE A 216 -2.87 -34.25 -6.06
CA ILE A 216 -3.36 -33.05 -6.71
C ILE A 216 -2.17 -32.27 -7.26
N GLN A 217 -2.14 -32.02 -8.58
CA GLN A 217 -1.09 -31.22 -9.20
C GLN A 217 -1.41 -29.71 -9.07
N VAL A 218 -0.43 -28.95 -8.57
CA VAL A 218 -0.48 -27.48 -8.54
C VAL A 218 0.86 -26.97 -9.05
N GLY A 219 0.87 -26.39 -10.23
CA GLY A 219 2.10 -26.00 -10.91
C GLY A 219 3.02 -27.21 -11.14
N PRO A 220 4.32 -27.12 -10.79
CA PRO A 220 5.28 -28.22 -10.95
C PRO A 220 5.23 -29.25 -9.81
N TYR A 221 4.41 -29.05 -8.79
CA TYR A 221 4.39 -29.86 -7.57
C TYR A 221 3.12 -30.70 -7.42
N TRP A 222 3.24 -31.76 -6.63
CA TRP A 222 2.16 -32.66 -6.29
C TRP A 222 1.84 -32.58 -4.80
N HIS A 223 0.55 -32.46 -4.50
CA HIS A 223 0.02 -32.29 -3.16
C HIS A 223 -0.80 -33.50 -2.74
N VAL A 224 -0.59 -33.96 -1.52
CA VAL A 224 -1.51 -34.84 -0.79
C VAL A 224 -2.09 -34.00 0.34
N VAL A 225 -3.41 -33.81 0.34
CA VAL A 225 -4.08 -32.86 1.24
C VAL A 225 -4.99 -33.59 2.20
N LYS A 226 -4.95 -33.18 3.48
CA LYS A 226 -5.85 -33.65 4.53
C LYS A 226 -6.74 -32.50 4.98
N LEU A 227 -8.05 -32.72 5.07
CA LEU A 227 -8.95 -31.84 5.78
C LEU A 227 -8.92 -32.20 7.27
N THR A 228 -8.40 -31.31 8.11
CA THR A 228 -8.32 -31.54 9.55
C THR A 228 -9.66 -31.23 10.24
N ALA A 229 -10.24 -30.08 9.90
CA ALA A 229 -11.52 -29.65 10.44
C ALA A 229 -12.21 -28.66 9.50
N LYS A 230 -13.51 -28.44 9.69
CA LYS A 230 -14.28 -27.36 9.08
C LYS A 230 -15.12 -26.64 10.14
N ARG A 231 -15.35 -25.34 9.94
CA ARG A 231 -16.18 -24.52 10.81
C ARG A 231 -16.87 -23.43 10.02
N PRO A 232 -18.02 -22.91 10.50
CA PRO A 232 -18.61 -21.70 9.95
C PRO A 232 -17.61 -20.53 10.03
N TYR A 233 -17.51 -19.76 8.95
CA TYR A 233 -16.70 -18.54 8.94
C TYR A 233 -17.39 -17.44 9.75
N GLN A 234 -16.69 -16.94 10.75
CA GLN A 234 -17.14 -15.76 11.48
C GLN A 234 -16.50 -14.52 10.86
N VAL A 235 -17.33 -13.62 10.34
CA VAL A 235 -16.86 -12.36 9.77
C VAL A 235 -16.25 -11.54 10.91
N PRO A 236 -14.99 -11.12 10.79
CA PRO A 236 -14.36 -10.27 11.79
C PRO A 236 -15.12 -8.96 11.99
N GLY A 237 -15.08 -8.41 13.19
CA GLY A 237 -15.73 -7.13 13.51
C GLY A 237 -15.15 -5.96 12.73
N PHE A 238 -15.86 -4.82 12.71
CA PHE A 238 -15.43 -3.60 12.02
C PHE A 238 -14.03 -3.16 12.44
N ASP A 239 -13.75 -3.13 13.75
CA ASP A 239 -12.47 -2.66 14.27
C ASP A 239 -11.30 -3.56 13.85
N GLU A 240 -11.48 -4.87 13.83
CA GLU A 240 -10.50 -5.83 13.34
C GLU A 240 -10.27 -5.71 11.84
N SER A 241 -11.33 -5.35 11.09
CA SER A 241 -11.30 -5.23 9.63
C SER A 241 -10.90 -3.85 9.14
N LYS A 242 -10.75 -2.86 10.03
CA LYS A 242 -10.63 -1.43 9.70
C LYS A 242 -9.54 -1.13 8.66
N ASN A 243 -8.36 -1.73 8.82
CA ASN A 243 -7.25 -1.52 7.88
C ASN A 243 -7.55 -2.08 6.47
N LEU A 244 -8.16 -3.25 6.39
CA LEU A 244 -8.55 -3.88 5.13
C LEU A 244 -9.66 -3.08 4.44
N VAL A 245 -10.64 -2.65 5.21
CA VAL A 245 -11.75 -1.80 4.73
C VAL A 245 -11.22 -0.46 4.22
N GLN A 246 -10.28 0.17 4.95
CA GLN A 246 -9.65 1.41 4.52
C GLN A 246 -8.89 1.24 3.20
N ALA A 247 -8.13 0.16 3.05
CA ALA A 247 -7.47 -0.15 1.79
C ALA A 247 -8.47 -0.32 0.64
N ALA A 248 -9.60 -1.01 0.88
CA ALA A 248 -10.66 -1.18 -0.11
C ALA A 248 -11.31 0.17 -0.50
N VAL A 249 -11.63 1.03 0.47
CA VAL A 249 -12.17 2.37 0.20
C VAL A 249 -11.20 3.21 -0.62
N VAL A 250 -9.90 3.19 -0.30
CA VAL A 250 -8.86 3.88 -1.08
C VAL A 250 -8.84 3.38 -2.53
N GLN A 251 -8.85 2.06 -2.73
CA GLN A 251 -8.83 1.47 -4.07
C GLN A 251 -10.12 1.81 -4.86
N ASN A 252 -11.28 1.72 -4.23
CA ASN A 252 -12.55 2.05 -4.86
C ASN A 252 -12.60 3.53 -5.28
N ARG A 253 -12.11 4.45 -4.44
CA ARG A 253 -12.01 5.87 -4.79
C ARG A 253 -11.04 6.13 -5.93
N ARG A 254 -9.87 5.48 -5.92
CA ARG A 254 -8.91 5.57 -7.03
C ARG A 254 -9.54 5.10 -8.35
N ALA A 255 -10.23 3.96 -8.31
CA ALA A 255 -10.91 3.40 -9.49
C ALA A 255 -12.02 4.33 -10.00
N ALA A 256 -12.83 4.89 -9.09
CA ALA A 256 -13.88 5.84 -9.44
C ALA A 256 -13.31 7.14 -10.04
N PHE A 257 -12.22 7.67 -9.46
CA PHE A 257 -11.55 8.84 -9.98
C PHE A 257 -10.95 8.59 -11.38
N PHE A 258 -10.27 7.47 -11.56
CA PHE A 258 -9.76 7.07 -12.88
C PHE A 258 -10.88 6.90 -13.90
N LYS A 259 -11.99 6.24 -13.52
CA LYS A 259 -13.16 6.10 -14.39
C LYS A 259 -13.72 7.46 -14.84
N LYS A 260 -13.86 8.40 -13.91
CA LYS A 260 -14.31 9.78 -14.24
C LYS A 260 -13.39 10.45 -15.26
N LEU A 261 -12.07 10.29 -15.11
CA LEU A 261 -11.10 10.84 -16.07
C LEU A 261 -11.18 10.12 -17.42
N SER A 262 -11.31 8.80 -17.41
CA SER A 262 -11.41 7.98 -18.61
C SER A 262 -12.68 8.26 -19.40
N ASP A 263 -13.83 8.43 -18.73
CA ASP A 263 -15.12 8.74 -19.37
C ASP A 263 -15.12 10.12 -20.05
N ALA A 264 -14.30 11.06 -19.55
CA ALA A 264 -14.13 12.40 -20.12
C ALA A 264 -13.04 12.48 -21.19
N ALA A 265 -12.24 11.43 -21.37
CA ALA A 265 -11.11 11.43 -22.29
C ALA A 265 -11.53 11.10 -23.72
N VAL A 266 -10.87 11.74 -24.67
CA VAL A 266 -10.95 11.36 -26.08
C VAL A 266 -9.72 10.52 -26.42
N VAL A 267 -9.90 9.23 -26.56
CA VAL A 267 -8.85 8.29 -26.98
C VAL A 267 -9.07 7.96 -28.46
N LYS A 268 -8.06 8.25 -29.27
CA LYS A 268 -8.09 7.99 -30.73
C LYS A 268 -7.19 6.82 -31.06
#